data_775d00f34934bc9f10628d762cafaf56
#
_entry.id   775d00f34934bc9f10628d762cafaf56
#
_cell.length_a   1.000
_cell.length_b   1.000
_cell.length_c   1.000
_cell.angle_alpha   90.00
_cell.angle_beta   90.00
_cell.angle_gamma   90.00
#
_symmetry.space_group_name_H-M   'P 1'
#
loop_
_entity.id
_entity.type
_entity.pdbx_description
1 polymer ?
#
loop_
_entity_poly.entity_id
_entity_poly.type
_entity_poly.pdbx_seq_one_letter_code
_entity_poly.pdbx_strand_id
1 'polypeptide(L)'
;ESCFCKVFGVDCADPEKSAADVAVWMLGDDLIWKAITEKGEALTKAVESLLENADADSDKLEEEKNNIRAIVEKLPYSNLSLEGWGGDKLEEKFNSPKWEELYKPCLACGTCTFVCPTCQCYDIKDYDTGHGVQRYRCWDSCMYSDFTMMAHGNNRNSQMQRFRQRFMHKLVYYPVNNNGMFSCVGCGRCVEKCPSSLNIVKVIKSMGGEQ
;
A
#
# COMPACT_ATOMS: atom_id res chain seq x y z
N GLU A 1 -4.69 0.04 -14.59
CA GLU A 1 -3.59 -0.55 -15.40
C GLU A 1 -2.33 -0.85 -14.56
N SER A 2 -2.10 -0.16 -13.45
CA SER A 2 -0.89 -0.28 -12.63
C SER A 2 -1.04 -1.20 -11.41
N CYS A 3 -2.21 -1.80 -11.19
CA CYS A 3 -2.48 -2.67 -10.06
C CYS A 3 -1.73 -4.01 -10.20
N PHE A 4 -1.19 -4.51 -9.09
CA PHE A 4 -0.56 -5.83 -8.97
C PHE A 4 -0.83 -6.43 -7.59
N CYS A 5 -2.06 -6.22 -7.08
CA CYS A 5 -2.48 -6.66 -5.75
C CYS A 5 -2.40 -8.18 -5.56
N LYS A 6 -2.63 -8.95 -6.60
CA LYS A 6 -2.50 -10.42 -6.62
C LYS A 6 -1.11 -10.88 -6.14
N VAL A 7 -0.04 -10.16 -6.47
CA VAL A 7 1.34 -10.46 -6.06
C VAL A 7 1.50 -10.48 -4.54
N PHE A 8 0.72 -9.68 -3.83
CA PHE A 8 0.71 -9.60 -2.37
C PHE A 8 -0.42 -10.41 -1.72
N GLY A 9 -1.04 -11.32 -2.47
CA GLY A 9 -2.10 -12.19 -1.95
C GLY A 9 -3.44 -11.49 -1.72
N VAL A 10 -3.64 -10.29 -2.30
CA VAL A 10 -4.91 -9.56 -2.17
C VAL A 10 -5.83 -9.94 -3.33
N ASP A 11 -6.98 -10.52 -3.02
CA ASP A 11 -8.07 -10.72 -3.98
C ASP A 11 -8.91 -9.44 -4.07
N CYS A 12 -8.76 -8.70 -5.17
CA CYS A 12 -9.48 -7.44 -5.39
C CYS A 12 -10.95 -7.64 -5.80
N ALA A 13 -11.31 -8.86 -6.20
CA ALA A 13 -12.67 -9.19 -6.61
C ALA A 13 -13.51 -9.75 -5.46
N ASP A 14 -12.86 -10.26 -4.40
CA ASP A 14 -13.55 -10.83 -3.24
C ASP A 14 -13.02 -10.24 -1.93
N PRO A 15 -13.52 -9.05 -1.54
CA PRO A 15 -13.07 -8.38 -0.32
C PRO A 15 -13.48 -9.11 0.98
N GLU A 16 -14.31 -10.16 0.91
CA GLU A 16 -14.63 -10.99 2.08
C GLU A 16 -13.40 -11.67 2.68
N LYS A 17 -12.38 -11.91 1.86
CA LYS A 17 -11.09 -12.46 2.31
C LYS A 17 -10.14 -11.40 2.87
N SER A 18 -10.49 -10.14 2.77
CA SER A 18 -9.74 -9.01 3.33
C SER A 18 -10.36 -8.56 4.66
N ALA A 19 -9.66 -7.69 5.41
CA ALA A 19 -10.16 -7.11 6.65
C ALA A 19 -11.15 -5.95 6.40
N ALA A 20 -12.16 -6.16 5.52
CA ALA A 20 -13.20 -5.19 5.23
C ALA A 20 -14.44 -5.44 6.08
N ASP A 21 -15.12 -4.39 6.50
CA ASP A 21 -16.40 -4.50 7.25
C ASP A 21 -17.59 -4.67 6.31
N VAL A 22 -17.51 -4.10 5.11
CA VAL A 22 -18.53 -4.18 4.07
C VAL A 22 -17.85 -4.41 2.71
N ALA A 23 -18.44 -5.26 1.91
CA ALA A 23 -18.11 -5.43 0.50
C ALA A 23 -19.17 -4.79 -0.38
N VAL A 24 -18.75 -4.17 -1.47
CA VAL A 24 -19.63 -3.57 -2.46
C VAL A 24 -19.15 -3.93 -3.85
N TRP A 25 -20.05 -4.43 -4.68
CA TRP A 25 -19.79 -4.72 -6.09
C TRP A 25 -20.75 -3.93 -6.97
N MET A 26 -20.27 -3.54 -8.14
CA MET A 26 -21.11 -2.95 -9.17
C MET A 26 -21.59 -4.06 -10.12
N LEU A 27 -22.88 -4.20 -10.30
CA LEU A 27 -23.50 -5.17 -11.19
C LEU A 27 -24.49 -4.45 -12.13
N GLY A 28 -24.01 -4.08 -13.30
CA GLY A 28 -24.74 -3.16 -14.16
C GLY A 28 -24.83 -1.77 -13.54
N ASP A 29 -26.06 -1.27 -13.35
CA ASP A 29 -26.33 0.02 -12.72
C ASP A 29 -26.57 -0.11 -11.20
N ASP A 30 -26.57 -1.34 -10.68
CA ASP A 30 -26.84 -1.64 -9.27
C ASP A 30 -25.55 -1.80 -8.46
N LEU A 31 -25.61 -1.45 -7.17
CA LEU A 31 -24.57 -1.72 -6.18
C LEU A 31 -25.02 -2.84 -5.25
N ILE A 32 -24.32 -3.96 -5.31
CA ILE A 32 -24.55 -5.09 -4.41
C ILE A 32 -23.76 -4.85 -3.13
N TRP A 33 -24.49 -4.74 -2.03
CA TRP A 33 -23.97 -4.48 -0.68
C TRP A 33 -23.98 -5.75 0.16
N LYS A 34 -22.88 -6.06 0.85
CA LYS A 34 -22.80 -7.19 1.79
C LYS A 34 -22.01 -6.81 3.03
N ALA A 35 -22.63 -6.91 4.19
CA ALA A 35 -21.94 -6.84 5.48
C ALA A 35 -21.07 -8.10 5.68
N ILE A 36 -19.85 -7.92 6.21
CA ILE A 36 -18.88 -8.99 6.46
C ILE A 36 -18.63 -9.16 7.96
N THR A 37 -18.69 -8.09 8.72
CA THR A 37 -18.45 -8.08 10.16
C THR A 37 -19.65 -7.49 10.92
N GLU A 38 -19.64 -7.62 12.25
CA GLU A 38 -20.64 -6.97 13.12
C GLU A 38 -20.69 -5.43 12.92
N LYS A 39 -19.55 -4.80 12.64
CA LYS A 39 -19.52 -3.37 12.30
C LYS A 39 -20.18 -3.10 10.95
N GLY A 40 -19.98 -3.99 9.99
CA GLY A 40 -20.66 -3.94 8.70
C GLY A 40 -22.17 -4.08 8.85
N GLU A 41 -22.64 -4.96 9.72
CA GLU A 41 -24.06 -5.11 10.05
C GLU A 41 -24.64 -3.85 10.72
N ALA A 42 -23.90 -3.25 11.66
CA ALA A 42 -24.30 -2.00 12.30
C ALA A 42 -24.39 -0.86 11.28
N LEU A 43 -23.45 -0.78 10.34
CA LEU A 43 -23.49 0.19 9.25
C LEU A 43 -24.68 -0.07 8.31
N THR A 44 -24.95 -1.32 7.97
CA THR A 44 -26.09 -1.71 7.13
C THR A 44 -27.41 -1.24 7.75
N LYS A 45 -27.60 -1.43 9.06
CA LYS A 45 -28.77 -0.89 9.77
C LYS A 45 -28.86 0.62 9.71
N ALA A 46 -27.72 1.32 9.80
CA ALA A 46 -27.71 2.78 9.77
C ALA A 46 -28.10 3.36 8.39
N VAL A 47 -27.90 2.59 7.31
CA VAL A 47 -28.23 2.99 5.94
C VAL A 47 -29.40 2.20 5.34
N GLU A 48 -30.14 1.45 6.15
CA GLU A 48 -31.23 0.56 5.72
C GLU A 48 -32.27 1.26 4.82
N SER A 49 -32.52 2.53 5.08
CA SER A 49 -33.48 3.33 4.29
C SER A 49 -32.97 3.60 2.84
N LEU A 50 -31.68 3.36 2.57
CA LEU A 50 -31.07 3.53 1.26
C LEU A 50 -30.88 2.19 0.53
N LEU A 51 -31.15 1.08 1.19
CA LEU A 51 -30.97 -0.26 0.66
C LEU A 51 -32.32 -0.85 0.25
N GLU A 52 -32.35 -1.48 -0.90
CA GLU A 52 -33.46 -2.33 -1.32
C GLU A 52 -33.12 -3.79 -1.00
N ASN A 53 -34.07 -4.50 -0.39
CA ASN A 53 -33.94 -5.94 -0.19
C ASN A 53 -34.19 -6.63 -1.53
N ALA A 54 -33.14 -6.90 -2.27
CA ALA A 54 -33.19 -7.68 -3.48
C ALA A 54 -32.33 -8.95 -3.31
N ASP A 55 -32.84 -10.06 -3.76
CA ASP A 55 -32.04 -11.27 -3.96
C ASP A 55 -31.09 -10.99 -5.12
N ALA A 56 -29.81 -10.64 -4.78
CA ALA A 56 -28.79 -10.47 -5.79
C ALA A 56 -28.59 -11.79 -6.55
N ASP A 57 -28.59 -11.71 -7.88
CA ASP A 57 -28.28 -12.86 -8.74
C ASP A 57 -26.84 -13.33 -8.44
N SER A 58 -26.70 -14.37 -7.64
CA SER A 58 -25.41 -14.89 -7.18
C SER A 58 -24.52 -15.33 -8.33
N ASP A 59 -25.11 -15.83 -9.41
CA ASP A 59 -24.37 -16.34 -10.56
C ASP A 59 -23.76 -15.18 -11.37
N LYS A 60 -24.51 -14.12 -11.56
CA LYS A 60 -24.01 -12.90 -12.20
C LYS A 60 -22.94 -12.20 -11.35
N LEU A 61 -23.09 -12.20 -10.03
CA LEU A 61 -22.07 -11.64 -9.14
C LEU A 61 -20.75 -12.43 -9.21
N GLU A 62 -20.82 -13.75 -9.24
CA GLU A 62 -19.61 -14.58 -9.40
C GLU A 62 -19.00 -14.44 -10.80
N GLU A 63 -19.81 -14.29 -11.83
CA GLU A 63 -19.31 -13.98 -13.18
C GLU A 63 -18.54 -12.65 -13.17
N GLU A 64 -19.07 -11.60 -12.55
CA GLU A 64 -18.41 -10.30 -12.46
C GLU A 64 -17.11 -10.37 -11.65
N LYS A 65 -17.08 -11.08 -10.53
CA LYS A 65 -15.86 -11.34 -9.78
C LYS A 65 -14.79 -12.03 -10.62
N ASN A 66 -15.18 -13.01 -11.43
CA ASN A 66 -14.28 -13.72 -12.33
C ASN A 66 -13.77 -12.82 -13.47
N ASN A 67 -14.61 -11.94 -14.00
CA ASN A 67 -14.22 -10.93 -14.98
C ASN A 67 -13.16 -9.98 -14.41
N ILE A 68 -13.35 -9.50 -13.18
CA ILE A 68 -12.36 -8.65 -12.48
C ILE A 68 -11.03 -9.39 -12.30
N ARG A 69 -11.06 -10.65 -11.86
CA ARG A 69 -9.84 -11.48 -11.73
C ARG A 69 -9.13 -11.64 -13.06
N ALA A 70 -9.87 -11.94 -14.14
CA ALA A 70 -9.32 -12.09 -15.49
C ALA A 70 -8.68 -10.79 -16.03
N ILE A 71 -9.22 -9.62 -15.67
CA ILE A 71 -8.63 -8.32 -15.99
C ILE A 71 -7.31 -8.16 -15.23
N VAL A 72 -7.31 -8.42 -13.91
CA VAL A 72 -6.12 -8.25 -13.07
C VAL A 72 -4.99 -9.18 -13.49
N GLU A 73 -5.29 -10.39 -13.94
CA GLU A 73 -4.29 -11.33 -14.44
C GLU A 73 -3.55 -10.85 -15.68
N LYS A 74 -4.20 -10.05 -16.52
CA LYS A 74 -3.61 -9.48 -17.74
C LYS A 74 -2.83 -8.21 -17.51
N LEU A 75 -2.83 -7.66 -16.29
CA LEU A 75 -2.11 -6.42 -15.99
C LEU A 75 -0.58 -6.62 -16.03
N PRO A 76 0.20 -5.57 -16.39
CA PRO A 76 1.63 -5.68 -16.68
C PRO A 76 2.50 -6.26 -15.56
N TYR A 77 2.04 -6.18 -14.33
CA TYR A 77 2.82 -6.60 -13.14
C TYR A 77 2.18 -7.76 -12.37
N SER A 78 1.19 -8.42 -12.94
CA SER A 78 0.47 -9.54 -12.31
C SER A 78 1.37 -10.73 -11.96
N ASN A 79 2.44 -10.92 -12.71
CA ASN A 79 3.42 -12.00 -12.54
C ASN A 79 4.73 -11.56 -11.87
N LEU A 80 4.74 -10.40 -11.18
CA LEU A 80 5.91 -9.94 -10.46
C LEU A 80 6.24 -10.92 -9.33
N SER A 81 7.48 -11.43 -9.30
CA SER A 81 7.95 -12.30 -8.23
C SER A 81 8.41 -11.48 -7.03
N LEU A 82 8.07 -11.95 -5.83
CA LEU A 82 8.61 -11.47 -4.55
C LEU A 82 9.76 -12.34 -4.04
N GLU A 83 10.25 -13.28 -4.84
CA GLU A 83 11.39 -14.10 -4.48
C GLU A 83 12.60 -13.23 -4.11
N GLY A 84 13.32 -13.65 -3.08
CA GLY A 84 14.45 -12.89 -2.54
C GLY A 84 14.04 -11.69 -1.68
N TRP A 85 12.75 -11.48 -1.40
CA TRP A 85 12.24 -10.49 -0.47
C TRP A 85 11.59 -11.17 0.75
N GLY A 86 11.67 -10.51 1.90
CA GLY A 86 11.12 -11.02 3.16
C GLY A 86 11.97 -10.63 4.36
N GLY A 87 11.51 -10.99 5.54
CA GLY A 87 12.18 -10.66 6.80
C GLY A 87 13.54 -11.31 7.00
N ASP A 88 13.73 -12.50 6.45
CA ASP A 88 14.99 -13.25 6.47
C ASP A 88 16.09 -12.65 5.57
N LYS A 89 15.74 -11.69 4.72
CA LYS A 89 16.67 -11.04 3.76
C LYS A 89 17.21 -9.69 4.27
N LEU A 90 17.11 -9.41 5.56
CA LEU A 90 17.45 -8.10 6.13
C LEU A 90 18.88 -7.65 5.80
N GLU A 91 19.87 -8.46 6.15
CA GLU A 91 21.28 -8.11 6.01
C GLU A 91 21.68 -8.01 4.54
N GLU A 92 21.29 -9.00 3.74
CA GLU A 92 21.53 -9.04 2.30
C GLU A 92 20.98 -7.79 1.59
N LYS A 93 19.71 -7.47 1.82
CA LYS A 93 19.07 -6.34 1.14
C LYS A 93 19.57 -5.00 1.65
N PHE A 94 19.80 -4.87 2.96
CA PHE A 94 20.30 -3.62 3.54
C PHE A 94 21.68 -3.23 3.01
N ASN A 95 22.60 -4.19 2.87
CA ASN A 95 23.97 -3.98 2.45
C ASN A 95 24.19 -4.06 0.93
N SER A 96 23.12 -4.27 0.15
CA SER A 96 23.25 -4.39 -1.30
C SER A 96 23.81 -3.12 -1.95
N PRO A 97 24.88 -3.21 -2.76
CA PRO A 97 25.43 -2.08 -3.48
C PRO A 97 24.48 -1.54 -4.56
N LYS A 98 23.47 -2.31 -4.97
CA LYS A 98 22.47 -1.88 -5.96
C LYS A 98 21.69 -0.63 -5.54
N TRP A 99 21.63 -0.31 -4.25
CA TRP A 99 20.99 0.93 -3.78
C TRP A 99 21.66 2.19 -4.33
N GLU A 100 22.99 2.18 -4.51
CA GLU A 100 23.75 3.30 -5.05
C GLU A 100 23.39 3.64 -6.50
N GLU A 101 22.93 2.66 -7.27
CA GLU A 101 22.45 2.86 -8.63
C GLU A 101 20.95 3.20 -8.66
N LEU A 102 20.17 2.49 -7.86
CA LEU A 102 18.72 2.60 -7.90
C LEU A 102 18.19 3.97 -7.46
N TYR A 103 18.85 4.63 -6.48
CA TYR A 103 18.34 5.90 -5.98
C TYR A 103 18.58 7.11 -6.89
N LYS A 104 19.61 7.05 -7.78
CA LYS A 104 20.06 8.19 -8.58
C LYS A 104 18.97 8.94 -9.35
N PRO A 105 18.04 8.26 -10.03
CA PRO A 105 16.94 8.98 -10.71
C PRO A 105 15.83 9.48 -9.78
N CYS A 106 15.90 9.20 -8.49
CA CYS A 106 14.87 9.61 -7.54
C CYS A 106 14.96 11.11 -7.22
N LEU A 107 13.87 11.84 -7.41
CA LEU A 107 13.78 13.28 -7.10
C LEU A 107 13.55 13.57 -5.60
N ALA A 108 13.42 12.56 -4.75
CA ALA A 108 13.04 12.69 -3.33
C ALA A 108 11.72 13.47 -3.09
N CYS A 109 10.83 13.53 -4.07
CA CYS A 109 9.60 14.34 -4.00
C CYS A 109 8.55 13.83 -3.00
N GLY A 110 8.71 12.63 -2.41
CA GLY A 110 7.78 12.05 -1.44
C GLY A 110 6.45 11.54 -1.99
N THR A 111 6.09 11.82 -3.25
CA THR A 111 4.80 11.44 -3.85
C THR A 111 4.44 9.97 -3.59
N CYS A 112 5.41 9.07 -3.75
CA CYS A 112 5.20 7.63 -3.56
C CYS A 112 4.85 7.22 -2.13
N THR A 113 5.09 8.06 -1.12
CA THR A 113 4.67 7.84 0.26
C THR A 113 3.30 8.43 0.54
N PHE A 114 3.00 9.61 0.00
CA PHE A 114 1.72 10.29 0.20
C PHE A 114 0.54 9.61 -0.52
N VAL A 115 0.77 9.03 -1.71
CA VAL A 115 -0.28 8.29 -2.44
C VAL A 115 -0.46 6.85 -1.94
N CYS A 116 0.40 6.38 -1.02
CA CYS A 116 0.41 4.98 -0.59
C CYS A 116 -0.57 4.74 0.57
N PRO A 117 -1.56 3.84 0.42
CA PRO A 117 -2.53 3.57 1.47
C PRO A 117 -1.92 2.86 2.70
N THR A 118 -0.73 2.27 2.55
CA THR A 118 -0.03 1.55 3.62
C THR A 118 1.21 2.29 4.16
N CYS A 119 1.43 3.55 3.77
CA CYS A 119 2.42 4.41 4.41
C CYS A 119 1.78 5.16 5.57
N GLN A 120 2.42 5.10 6.75
CA GLN A 120 1.88 5.62 8.00
C GLN A 120 2.86 6.61 8.68
N CYS A 121 3.78 7.19 7.90
CA CYS A 121 4.69 8.21 8.41
C CYS A 121 3.90 9.48 8.77
N TYR A 122 4.12 10.00 9.96
CA TYR A 122 3.46 11.21 10.45
C TYR A 122 4.43 12.04 11.30
N ASP A 123 4.10 13.31 11.43
CA ASP A 123 4.72 14.25 12.36
C ASP A 123 3.69 14.72 13.39
N ILE A 124 4.16 15.07 14.58
CA ILE A 124 3.35 15.66 15.65
C ILE A 124 3.70 17.14 15.74
N LYS A 125 2.70 17.99 15.59
CA LYS A 125 2.85 19.45 15.65
C LYS A 125 1.99 20.04 16.74
N ASP A 126 2.53 21.10 17.36
CA ASP A 126 1.81 21.93 18.31
C ASP A 126 1.49 23.27 17.63
N TYR A 127 0.24 23.67 17.74
CA TYR A 127 -0.25 24.95 17.24
C TYR A 127 -0.81 25.77 18.41
N ASP A 128 -0.28 26.96 18.61
CA ASP A 128 -0.81 27.91 19.59
C ASP A 128 -2.02 28.64 19.00
N THR A 129 -3.18 28.44 19.62
CA THR A 129 -4.44 29.06 19.21
C THR A 129 -4.66 30.47 19.82
N GLY A 130 -3.75 30.94 20.67
CA GLY A 130 -3.93 32.12 21.52
C GLY A 130 -4.83 31.88 22.75
N HIS A 131 -5.50 30.74 22.86
CA HIS A 131 -6.33 30.31 23.98
C HIS A 131 -5.89 28.96 24.56
N GLY A 132 -4.77 28.43 24.06
CA GLY A 132 -4.18 27.15 24.45
C GLY A 132 -3.46 26.49 23.28
N VAL A 133 -2.80 25.37 23.54
CA VAL A 133 -2.04 24.63 22.53
C VAL A 133 -2.88 23.45 22.01
N GLN A 134 -3.02 23.39 20.69
CA GLN A 134 -3.63 22.25 20.01
C GLN A 134 -2.54 21.34 19.44
N ARG A 135 -2.43 20.12 19.94
CA ARG A 135 -1.54 19.09 19.40
C ARG A 135 -2.27 18.27 18.34
N TYR A 136 -1.66 18.12 17.18
CA TYR A 136 -2.22 17.32 16.09
C TYR A 136 -1.15 16.49 15.38
N ARG A 137 -1.61 15.47 14.67
CA ARG A 137 -0.79 14.61 13.84
C ARG A 137 -1.08 14.91 12.37
N CYS A 138 -0.04 15.10 11.58
CA CYS A 138 -0.14 15.29 10.14
C CYS A 138 0.71 14.26 9.39
N TRP A 139 0.35 14.00 8.14
CA TRP A 139 1.14 13.12 7.28
C TRP A 139 2.54 13.68 7.06
N ASP A 140 3.52 12.76 7.04
CA ASP A 140 4.90 13.06 6.70
C ASP A 140 5.49 11.95 5.82
N SER A 141 6.74 12.08 5.42
CA SER A 141 7.41 11.17 4.50
C SER A 141 8.80 10.77 4.99
N CYS A 142 9.03 9.46 5.09
CA CYS A 142 10.37 8.92 5.36
C CYS A 142 11.40 9.23 4.25
N MET A 143 10.96 9.81 3.14
CA MET A 143 11.82 10.28 2.05
C MET A 143 12.41 11.68 2.32
N TYR A 144 11.87 12.44 3.29
CA TYR A 144 12.35 13.77 3.62
C TYR A 144 13.48 13.73 4.64
N SER A 145 14.40 14.71 4.54
CA SER A 145 15.56 14.84 5.42
C SER A 145 15.16 15.06 6.87
N ASP A 146 14.11 15.81 7.09
CA ASP A 146 13.70 16.28 8.41
C ASP A 146 12.92 15.24 9.20
N PHE A 147 12.34 14.25 8.50
CA PHE A 147 11.54 13.19 9.13
C PHE A 147 12.29 12.42 10.23
N THR A 148 13.61 12.26 10.11
CA THR A 148 14.43 11.57 11.10
C THR A 148 15.40 12.49 11.82
N MET A 149 15.21 13.80 11.71
CA MET A 149 16.02 14.79 12.43
C MET A 149 15.73 14.73 13.93
N MET A 150 16.78 14.63 14.70
CA MET A 150 16.74 14.62 16.17
C MET A 150 17.68 15.69 16.70
N ALA A 151 17.54 16.05 17.99
CA ALA A 151 18.37 17.07 18.63
C ALA A 151 19.90 16.83 18.51
N HIS A 152 20.32 15.57 18.45
CA HIS A 152 21.73 15.17 18.37
C HIS A 152 22.19 14.75 16.97
N GLY A 153 21.32 14.82 15.96
CA GLY A 153 21.68 14.48 14.59
C GLY A 153 20.58 13.76 13.79
N ASN A 154 20.97 13.27 12.63
CA ASN A 154 20.07 12.55 11.73
C ASN A 154 20.70 11.20 11.39
N ASN A 155 19.96 10.11 11.59
CA ASN A 155 20.43 8.75 11.27
C ASN A 155 20.29 8.39 9.76
N ARG A 156 19.70 9.27 8.94
CA ARG A 156 19.55 9.10 7.48
C ARG A 156 19.98 10.36 6.73
N ASN A 157 21.30 10.59 6.73
CA ASN A 157 21.89 11.82 6.19
C ASN A 157 21.84 11.91 4.65
N SER A 158 21.76 10.78 3.95
CA SER A 158 21.76 10.77 2.48
C SER A 158 20.40 10.39 1.91
N GLN A 159 20.14 10.86 0.68
CA GLN A 159 18.94 10.48 -0.08
C GLN A 159 18.88 8.98 -0.34
N MET A 160 20.02 8.34 -0.60
CA MET A 160 20.09 6.88 -0.78
C MET A 160 19.56 6.14 0.46
N GLN A 161 19.98 6.56 1.67
CA GLN A 161 19.51 5.95 2.92
C GLN A 161 18.01 6.10 3.11
N ARG A 162 17.43 7.24 2.78
CA ARG A 162 15.98 7.49 2.85
C ARG A 162 15.22 6.70 1.80
N PHE A 163 15.74 6.63 0.57
CA PHE A 163 15.22 5.81 -0.50
C PHE A 163 15.20 4.33 -0.11
N ARG A 164 16.33 3.79 0.34
CA ARG A 164 16.44 2.41 0.84
C ARG A 164 15.42 2.13 1.94
N GLN A 165 15.30 3.02 2.93
CA GLN A 165 14.39 2.86 4.05
C GLN A 165 12.94 2.62 3.63
N ARG A 166 12.46 3.36 2.63
CA ARG A 166 11.09 3.21 2.13
C ARG A 166 10.79 1.78 1.66
N PHE A 167 11.69 1.20 0.90
CA PHE A 167 11.49 -0.14 0.33
C PHE A 167 11.81 -1.25 1.34
N MET A 168 12.85 -1.07 2.12
CA MET A 168 13.18 -1.99 3.22
C MET A 168 12.03 -2.08 4.21
N HIS A 169 11.39 -0.96 4.55
CA HIS A 169 10.24 -0.98 5.45
C HIS A 169 9.10 -1.84 4.90
N LYS A 170 8.75 -1.69 3.63
CA LYS A 170 7.63 -2.42 3.03
C LYS A 170 7.90 -3.91 2.79
N LEU A 171 9.12 -4.25 2.42
CA LEU A 171 9.46 -5.55 1.85
C LEU A 171 10.31 -6.42 2.79
N VAL A 172 10.87 -5.83 3.84
CA VAL A 172 11.76 -6.54 4.77
C VAL A 172 11.38 -6.29 6.23
N TYR A 173 11.39 -5.04 6.72
CA TYR A 173 11.17 -4.77 8.14
C TYR A 173 9.75 -5.05 8.61
N TYR A 174 8.76 -4.72 7.80
CA TYR A 174 7.37 -4.98 8.15
C TYR A 174 7.08 -6.49 8.22
N PRO A 175 7.50 -7.32 7.25
CA PRO A 175 7.37 -8.78 7.35
C PRO A 175 7.98 -9.39 8.62
N VAL A 176 9.13 -8.89 9.11
CA VAL A 176 9.73 -9.37 10.37
C VAL A 176 8.76 -9.27 11.54
N ASN A 177 8.05 -8.16 11.63
CA ASN A 177 7.20 -7.84 12.79
C ASN A 177 5.71 -8.20 12.57
N ASN A 178 5.35 -8.73 11.40
CA ASN A 178 3.96 -8.97 11.01
C ASN A 178 3.78 -10.33 10.31
N ASN A 179 4.35 -11.39 10.86
CA ASN A 179 4.16 -12.78 10.43
C ASN A 179 4.41 -13.00 8.91
N GLY A 180 5.42 -12.33 8.35
CA GLY A 180 5.76 -12.42 6.93
C GLY A 180 4.89 -11.57 6.00
N MET A 181 3.91 -10.85 6.50
CA MET A 181 3.05 -9.98 5.70
C MET A 181 3.83 -8.78 5.17
N PHE A 182 3.74 -8.50 3.88
CA PHE A 182 4.34 -7.31 3.28
C PHE A 182 3.50 -6.04 3.55
N SER A 183 4.17 -4.90 3.78
CA SER A 183 3.50 -3.61 3.90
C SER A 183 3.24 -2.97 2.53
N CYS A 184 2.82 -3.76 1.57
CA CYS A 184 2.41 -3.33 0.24
C CYS A 184 1.22 -4.18 -0.21
N VAL A 185 0.20 -3.53 -0.75
CA VAL A 185 -1.00 -4.19 -1.28
C VAL A 185 -1.04 -4.15 -2.81
N GLY A 186 0.05 -3.78 -3.48
CA GLY A 186 0.14 -3.78 -4.94
C GLY A 186 -0.85 -2.84 -5.65
N CYS A 187 -1.34 -1.79 -5.01
CA CYS A 187 -2.38 -0.91 -5.58
C CYS A 187 -1.94 -0.07 -6.80
N GLY A 188 -0.65 -0.03 -7.12
CA GLY A 188 -0.11 0.64 -8.31
C GLY A 188 0.00 2.17 -8.24
N ARG A 189 -0.58 2.86 -7.26
CA ARG A 189 -0.58 4.34 -7.22
C ARG A 189 0.81 4.96 -7.30
N CYS A 190 1.79 4.39 -6.59
CA CYS A 190 3.17 4.88 -6.63
C CYS A 190 3.91 4.53 -7.94
N VAL A 191 3.42 3.55 -8.70
CA VAL A 191 3.92 3.24 -10.05
C VAL A 191 3.49 4.32 -11.01
N GLU A 192 2.20 4.66 -10.98
CA GLU A 192 1.58 5.64 -11.86
C GLU A 192 2.06 7.08 -11.60
N LYS A 193 2.17 7.46 -10.33
CA LYS A 193 2.46 8.85 -9.94
C LYS A 193 3.94 9.20 -9.80
N CYS A 194 4.86 8.25 -10.06
CA CYS A 194 6.30 8.53 -9.96
C CYS A 194 6.80 9.30 -11.19
N PRO A 195 7.26 10.56 -11.04
CA PRO A 195 7.72 11.37 -12.17
C PRO A 195 8.99 10.84 -12.83
N SER A 196 9.79 10.04 -12.10
CA SER A 196 11.02 9.42 -12.59
C SER A 196 10.85 7.96 -13.01
N SER A 197 9.62 7.44 -13.00
CA SER A 197 9.33 6.02 -13.23
C SER A 197 10.14 5.06 -12.35
N LEU A 198 10.63 5.56 -11.21
CA LEU A 198 11.39 4.80 -10.23
C LEU A 198 10.47 4.38 -9.08
N ASN A 199 9.88 3.23 -9.22
CA ASN A 199 8.83 2.73 -8.36
C ASN A 199 9.21 1.39 -7.69
N ILE A 200 8.31 0.90 -6.84
CA ILE A 200 8.54 -0.35 -6.09
C ILE A 200 8.73 -1.57 -7.00
N VAL A 201 8.05 -1.62 -8.16
CA VAL A 201 8.18 -2.74 -9.11
C VAL A 201 9.61 -2.80 -9.66
N LYS A 202 10.18 -1.64 -10.04
CA LYS A 202 11.57 -1.55 -10.50
C LYS A 202 12.55 -2.02 -9.43
N VAL A 203 12.33 -1.64 -8.17
CA VAL A 203 13.17 -2.07 -7.05
C VAL A 203 13.04 -3.57 -6.82
N ILE A 204 11.82 -4.12 -6.81
CA ILE A 204 11.58 -5.55 -6.65
C ILE A 204 12.32 -6.34 -7.73
N LYS A 205 12.16 -5.97 -9.00
CA LYS A 205 12.81 -6.63 -10.13
C LYS A 205 14.35 -6.55 -10.08
N SER A 206 14.89 -5.38 -9.72
CA SER A 206 16.34 -5.17 -9.73
C SER A 206 17.08 -5.88 -8.60
N MET A 207 16.40 -6.16 -7.49
CA MET A 207 17.00 -6.71 -6.27
C MET A 207 16.40 -8.05 -5.84
N GLY A 208 15.36 -8.53 -6.51
CA GLY A 208 14.78 -9.86 -6.30
C GLY A 208 15.72 -10.98 -6.76
N GLY A 209 15.28 -12.22 -6.62
CA GLY A 209 15.94 -13.39 -7.22
C GLY A 209 16.01 -13.28 -8.75
N GLU A 210 16.84 -14.09 -9.38
CA GLU A 210 16.90 -14.20 -10.84
C GLU A 210 15.53 -14.59 -11.38
N GLN A 211 14.98 -13.78 -12.29
CA GLN A 211 13.74 -14.04 -13.04
C GLN A 211 14.08 -14.62 -14.39
#